data_e75c9b3617a183445fc23e766fec4d5c
#
_entry.id   e75c9b3617a183445fc23e766fec4d5c
#
_cell.length_a   1.000
_cell.length_b   1.000
_cell.length_c   1.000
_cell.angle_alpha   90.00
_cell.angle_beta   90.00
_cell.angle_gamma   90.00
#
_symmetry.space_group_name_H-M   'P 1'
#
loop_
_entity.id
_entity.type
_entity.pdbx_description
1 polymer ?
#
loop_
_entity_poly.entity_id
_entity_poly.type
_entity_poly.pdbx_seq_one_letter_code
_entity_poly.pdbx_strand_id
1 'polypeptide(L)'
;EQGFTKEPMRRIMFEVGEPLWGRFWGPLYKALGGNPWAAMPSLHFATSVAAATSLAEASPEEGAVGWGYALTLGFGLVYLGEHYVTDLLAGAGLVASVRRADPVFAPAVGQVSAVIQQLERIAGDR
;
A
#
# COMPACT_ATOMS: atom_id res chain seq x y z
N GLU A 1 22.21 32.68 11.99
CA GLU A 1 20.99 32.14 11.31
C GLU A 1 21.46 31.14 10.26
N GLN A 2 21.51 29.85 10.63
CA GLN A 2 21.74 28.78 9.66
C GLN A 2 20.40 28.51 9.00
N GLY A 3 20.18 29.07 7.80
CA GLY A 3 19.04 28.77 6.98
C GLY A 3 19.04 27.29 6.61
N PHE A 4 18.01 26.59 7.02
CA PHE A 4 17.69 25.27 6.47
C PHE A 4 17.51 25.45 4.95
N THR A 5 18.49 25.05 4.18
CA THR A 5 18.37 24.97 2.74
C THR A 5 17.31 23.92 2.45
N LYS A 6 16.17 24.36 1.92
CA LYS A 6 15.13 23.49 1.37
C LYS A 6 15.66 22.88 0.06
N GLU A 7 16.56 21.92 0.17
CA GLU A 7 16.84 21.09 -0.99
C GLU A 7 15.62 20.18 -1.20
N PRO A 8 15.02 20.17 -2.38
CA PRO A 8 13.92 19.25 -2.68
C PRO A 8 14.45 17.82 -2.55
N MET A 9 13.68 16.97 -1.87
CA MET A 9 14.04 15.56 -1.69
C MET A 9 14.32 14.91 -3.05
N ARG A 10 15.51 14.34 -3.21
CA ARG A 10 15.91 13.65 -4.44
C ARG A 10 15.08 12.38 -4.59
N ARG A 11 14.32 12.29 -5.66
CA ARG A 11 13.60 11.08 -6.02
C ARG A 11 14.51 10.19 -6.85
N ILE A 12 15.13 9.23 -6.20
CA ILE A 12 16.12 8.32 -6.81
C ILE A 12 15.52 7.55 -7.98
N MET A 13 14.26 7.13 -7.88
CA MET A 13 13.55 6.45 -8.98
C MET A 13 13.47 7.30 -10.26
N PHE A 14 13.34 8.62 -10.14
CA PHE A 14 13.37 9.50 -11.31
C PHE A 14 14.74 9.50 -11.96
N GLU A 15 15.80 9.63 -11.16
CA GLU A 15 17.19 9.69 -11.64
C GLU A 15 17.68 8.37 -12.25
N VAL A 16 17.30 7.23 -11.66
CA VAL A 16 17.69 5.90 -12.17
C VAL A 16 16.87 5.50 -13.40
N GLY A 17 15.62 5.92 -13.49
CA GLY A 17 14.76 5.59 -14.63
C GLY A 17 15.15 6.32 -15.92
N GLU A 18 15.71 7.52 -15.82
CA GLU A 18 16.08 8.32 -17.00
C GLU A 18 17.14 7.64 -17.89
N PRO A 19 18.25 7.07 -17.37
CA PRO A 19 19.21 6.32 -18.17
C PRO A 19 18.67 5.04 -18.78
N LEU A 20 17.69 4.38 -18.13
CA LEU A 20 17.12 3.10 -18.58
C LEU A 20 16.00 3.29 -19.63
N TRP A 21 15.16 4.30 -19.48
CA TRP A 21 13.94 4.49 -20.26
C TRP A 21 14.01 5.76 -21.17
N GLY A 22 15.08 6.55 -21.03
CA GLY A 22 15.33 7.74 -21.84
C GLY A 22 14.19 8.76 -21.77
N ARG A 23 13.97 9.46 -22.90
CA ARG A 23 12.98 10.55 -22.98
C ARG A 23 11.53 10.18 -22.63
N PHE A 24 11.19 8.91 -22.60
CA PHE A 24 9.85 8.44 -22.24
C PHE A 24 9.63 8.40 -20.72
N TRP A 25 10.73 8.32 -19.93
CA TRP A 25 10.63 8.19 -18.48
C TRP A 25 10.01 9.42 -17.81
N GLY A 26 10.43 10.62 -18.16
CA GLY A 26 9.93 11.85 -17.56
C GLY A 26 8.41 12.02 -17.68
N PRO A 27 7.81 11.90 -18.89
CA PRO A 27 6.36 11.93 -19.05
C PRO A 27 5.66 10.77 -18.33
N LEU A 28 6.21 9.55 -18.40
CA LEU A 28 5.65 8.37 -17.73
C LEU A 28 5.67 8.53 -16.21
N TYR A 29 6.79 8.95 -15.66
CA TYR A 29 6.92 9.17 -14.22
C TYR A 29 5.98 10.28 -13.72
N LYS A 30 5.80 11.36 -14.50
CA LYS A 30 4.82 12.41 -14.17
C LYS A 30 3.39 11.92 -14.25
N ALA A 31 3.07 11.04 -15.19
CA ALA A 31 1.74 10.44 -15.33
C ALA A 31 1.45 9.43 -14.21
N LEU A 32 2.48 8.66 -13.79
CA LEU A 32 2.41 7.70 -12.68
C LEU A 32 2.72 8.35 -11.34
N GLY A 33 3.51 9.43 -11.35
CA GLY A 33 3.88 10.21 -10.18
C GLY A 33 2.66 10.89 -9.60
N GLY A 34 2.02 10.19 -8.68
CA GLY A 34 0.79 10.61 -8.04
C GLY A 34 0.90 11.99 -7.40
N ASN A 35 -0.23 12.54 -7.09
CA ASN A 35 -0.41 13.74 -6.31
C ASN A 35 0.53 13.71 -5.08
N PRO A 36 1.47 14.66 -4.92
CA PRO A 36 2.35 14.70 -3.75
C PRO A 36 1.60 14.78 -2.41
N TRP A 37 0.33 15.20 -2.44
CA TRP A 37 -0.57 15.18 -1.29
C TRP A 37 -1.22 13.83 -1.03
N ALA A 38 -1.16 12.89 -1.98
CA ALA A 38 -1.70 11.52 -1.85
C ALA A 38 -0.66 10.50 -1.35
N ALA A 39 0.53 10.94 -0.95
CA ALA A 39 1.58 10.06 -0.44
C ALA A 39 1.27 9.50 0.97
N MET A 40 0.40 10.18 1.74
CA MET A 40 0.05 9.79 3.10
C MET A 40 -1.43 9.41 3.20
N PRO A 41 -1.77 8.21 3.69
CA PRO A 41 -0.88 7.09 4.08
C PRO A 41 -0.29 6.34 2.89
N SER A 42 0.85 5.65 3.08
CA SER A 42 1.42 4.77 2.07
C SER A 42 0.52 3.55 1.85
N LEU A 43 -0.22 3.55 0.73
CA LEU A 43 -1.09 2.41 0.39
C LEU A 43 -0.30 1.16 0.00
N HIS A 44 0.88 1.32 -0.63
CA HIS A 44 1.76 0.19 -0.96
C HIS A 44 2.20 -0.53 0.32
N PHE A 45 2.61 0.21 1.33
CA PHE A 45 2.98 -0.37 2.61
C PHE A 45 1.76 -0.93 3.35
N ALA A 46 0.64 -0.20 3.37
CA ALA A 46 -0.60 -0.65 4.01
C ALA A 46 -1.09 -2.00 3.45
N THR A 47 -1.17 -2.14 2.12
CA THR A 47 -1.60 -3.40 1.50
C THR A 47 -0.63 -4.55 1.77
N SER A 48 0.67 -4.28 1.81
CA SER A 48 1.69 -5.28 2.16
C SER A 48 1.58 -5.72 3.62
N VAL A 49 1.32 -4.79 4.55
CA VAL A 49 1.06 -5.10 5.96
C VAL A 49 -0.23 -5.89 6.12
N ALA A 50 -1.30 -5.53 5.39
CA ALA A 50 -2.56 -6.28 5.40
C ALA A 50 -2.36 -7.71 4.92
N ALA A 51 -1.65 -7.92 3.82
CA ALA A 51 -1.32 -9.24 3.29
C ALA A 51 -0.45 -10.03 4.27
N ALA A 52 0.60 -9.43 4.84
CA ALA A 52 1.48 -10.09 5.82
C ALA A 52 0.72 -10.55 7.07
N THR A 53 -0.21 -9.72 7.57
CA THR A 53 -1.03 -10.09 8.72
C THR A 53 -2.00 -11.22 8.39
N SER A 54 -2.61 -11.23 7.21
CA SER A 54 -3.50 -12.33 6.78
C SER A 54 -2.73 -13.64 6.57
N LEU A 55 -1.52 -13.58 6.00
CA LEU A 55 -0.64 -14.75 5.87
C LEU A 55 -0.20 -15.31 7.23
N ALA A 56 0.09 -14.42 8.20
CA ALA A 56 0.45 -14.84 9.56
C ALA A 56 -0.71 -15.53 10.32
N GLU A 57 -1.95 -15.26 9.93
CA GLU A 57 -3.13 -15.98 10.44
C GLU A 57 -3.26 -17.38 9.81
N ALA A 58 -2.79 -17.56 8.58
CA ALA A 58 -2.81 -18.86 7.91
C ALA A 58 -1.70 -19.79 8.41
N SER A 59 -0.45 -19.31 8.45
CA SER A 59 0.68 -20.03 9.04
C SER A 59 1.81 -19.09 9.48
N PRO A 60 2.61 -19.48 10.50
CA PRO A 60 3.76 -18.70 10.94
C PRO A 60 4.82 -18.52 9.84
N GLU A 61 5.00 -19.53 9.00
CA GLU A 61 5.99 -19.51 7.90
C GLU A 61 5.59 -18.52 6.81
N GLU A 62 4.33 -18.57 6.36
CA GLU A 62 3.80 -17.63 5.40
C GLU A 62 3.79 -16.19 5.95
N GLY A 63 3.47 -16.04 7.24
CA GLY A 63 3.57 -14.78 7.94
C GLY A 63 4.98 -14.21 7.95
N ALA A 64 6.00 -15.04 8.20
CA ALA A 64 7.39 -14.62 8.18
C ALA A 64 7.81 -14.11 6.80
N VAL A 65 7.40 -14.78 5.72
CA VAL A 65 7.64 -14.34 4.34
C VAL A 65 6.92 -13.03 4.05
N GLY A 66 5.64 -12.93 4.42
CA GLY A 66 4.83 -11.72 4.23
C GLY A 66 5.43 -10.50 4.95
N TRP A 67 5.83 -10.66 6.21
CA TRP A 67 6.47 -9.60 6.97
C TRP A 67 7.86 -9.25 6.44
N GLY A 68 8.65 -10.24 6.02
CA GLY A 68 9.94 -10.00 5.36
C GLY A 68 9.78 -9.12 4.11
N TYR A 69 8.78 -9.42 3.27
CA TYR A 69 8.45 -8.62 2.12
C TYR A 69 8.00 -7.19 2.51
N ALA A 70 7.03 -7.07 3.42
CA ALA A 70 6.49 -5.78 3.82
C ALA A 70 7.57 -4.85 4.39
N LEU A 71 8.44 -5.37 5.26
CA LEU A 71 9.53 -4.59 5.85
C LEU A 71 10.58 -4.19 4.82
N THR A 72 10.94 -5.09 3.90
CA THR A 72 11.87 -4.79 2.80
C THR A 72 11.31 -3.72 1.88
N LEU A 73 10.02 -3.82 1.52
CA LEU A 73 9.33 -2.82 0.72
C LEU A 73 9.30 -1.47 1.44
N GLY A 74 8.92 -1.45 2.73
CA GLY A 74 8.90 -0.23 3.53
C GLY A 74 10.26 0.45 3.60
N PHE A 75 11.32 -0.32 3.83
CA PHE A 75 12.69 0.19 3.78
C PHE A 75 13.02 0.77 2.40
N GLY A 76 12.71 0.05 1.32
CA GLY A 76 12.95 0.50 -0.04
C GLY A 76 12.22 1.81 -0.37
N LEU A 77 10.95 1.95 0.04
CA LEU A 77 10.15 3.17 -0.18
C LEU A 77 10.77 4.40 0.49
N VAL A 78 11.30 4.24 1.71
CA VAL A 78 11.98 5.33 2.43
C VAL A 78 13.37 5.59 1.84
N TYR A 79 14.14 4.54 1.57
CA TYR A 79 15.49 4.64 1.01
C TYR A 79 15.51 5.32 -0.36
N LEU A 80 14.53 5.02 -1.21
CA LEU A 80 14.38 5.60 -2.55
C LEU A 80 13.76 7.01 -2.52
N GLY A 81 13.37 7.52 -1.36
CA GLY A 81 12.78 8.85 -1.21
C GLY A 81 11.35 8.97 -1.75
N GLU A 82 10.65 7.83 -1.93
CA GLU A 82 9.26 7.82 -2.40
C GLU A 82 8.26 8.08 -1.26
N HIS A 83 8.60 7.68 -0.03
CA HIS A 83 7.79 7.86 1.17
C HIS A 83 8.62 8.28 2.38
N TYR A 84 7.97 8.97 3.32
CA TYR A 84 8.49 9.21 4.66
C TYR A 84 8.10 8.05 5.59
N VAL A 85 8.85 7.89 6.68
CA VAL A 85 8.51 6.91 7.74
C VAL A 85 7.10 7.17 8.30
N THR A 86 6.70 8.43 8.39
CA THR A 86 5.35 8.82 8.84
C THR A 86 4.24 8.26 7.94
N ASP A 87 4.48 8.16 6.63
CA ASP A 87 3.50 7.62 5.68
C ASP A 87 3.32 6.13 5.87
N LEU A 88 4.41 5.42 6.20
CA LEU A 88 4.41 4.00 6.52
C LEU A 88 3.65 3.74 7.84
N LEU A 89 3.94 4.55 8.86
CA LEU A 89 3.25 4.44 10.16
C LEU A 89 1.75 4.71 10.02
N ALA A 90 1.37 5.70 9.21
CA ALA A 90 -0.02 5.98 8.91
C ALA A 90 -0.68 4.81 8.13
N GLY A 91 0.04 4.20 7.18
CA GLY A 91 -0.40 3.02 6.45
C GLY A 91 -0.64 1.82 7.36
N ALA A 92 0.31 1.51 8.25
CA ALA A 92 0.15 0.45 9.25
C ALA A 92 -1.00 0.74 10.23
N GLY A 93 -1.14 2.01 10.67
CA GLY A 93 -2.24 2.47 11.51
C GLY A 93 -3.61 2.30 10.85
N LEU A 94 -3.70 2.58 9.55
CA LEU A 94 -4.91 2.35 8.77
C LEU A 94 -5.30 0.87 8.78
N VAL A 95 -4.36 -0.04 8.49
CA VAL A 95 -4.62 -1.48 8.54
C VAL A 95 -5.07 -1.92 9.93
N ALA A 96 -4.39 -1.49 10.97
CA ALA A 96 -4.76 -1.80 12.35
C ALA A 96 -6.17 -1.30 12.70
N SER A 97 -6.54 -0.12 12.19
CA SER A 97 -7.88 0.46 12.41
C SER A 97 -8.97 -0.33 11.70
N VAL A 98 -8.74 -0.68 10.43
CA VAL A 98 -9.67 -1.51 9.65
C VAL A 98 -9.89 -2.86 10.32
N ARG A 99 -8.81 -3.54 10.71
CA ARG A 99 -8.89 -4.84 11.39
C ARG A 99 -9.61 -4.78 12.73
N ARG A 100 -9.46 -3.69 13.50
CA ARG A 100 -10.24 -3.49 14.74
C ARG A 100 -11.72 -3.24 14.48
N ALA A 101 -12.03 -2.61 13.35
CA ALA A 101 -13.40 -2.32 12.96
C ALA A 101 -14.11 -3.52 12.28
N ASP A 102 -13.36 -4.51 11.79
CA ASP A 102 -13.89 -5.68 11.07
C ASP A 102 -15.03 -6.39 11.83
N PRO A 103 -14.94 -6.69 13.15
CA PRO A 103 -16.03 -7.34 13.86
C PRO A 103 -17.33 -6.55 13.88
N VAL A 104 -17.25 -5.22 13.71
CA VAL A 104 -18.42 -4.34 13.66
C VAL A 104 -19.11 -4.43 12.29
N PHE A 105 -18.31 -4.56 11.22
CA PHE A 105 -18.83 -4.57 9.85
C PHE A 105 -19.09 -5.98 9.31
N ALA A 106 -18.47 -7.01 9.86
CA ALA A 106 -18.60 -8.39 9.41
C ALA A 106 -20.09 -8.87 9.29
N PRO A 107 -21.00 -8.54 10.21
CA PRO A 107 -22.40 -8.94 10.05
C PRO A 107 -23.09 -8.31 8.83
N ALA A 108 -22.81 -7.04 8.55
CA ALA A 108 -23.38 -6.35 7.39
C ALA A 108 -22.80 -6.89 6.07
N VAL A 109 -21.51 -7.14 6.03
CA VAL A 109 -20.83 -7.76 4.87
C VAL A 109 -21.37 -9.18 4.63
N GLY A 110 -21.59 -9.95 5.68
CA GLY A 110 -22.19 -11.29 5.59
C GLY A 110 -23.60 -11.26 4.97
N GLN A 111 -24.43 -10.30 5.34
CA GLN A 111 -25.76 -10.15 4.74
C GLN A 111 -25.69 -9.81 3.24
N VAL A 112 -24.81 -8.87 2.86
CA VAL A 112 -24.60 -8.52 1.44
C VAL A 112 -24.12 -9.73 0.65
N SER A 113 -23.13 -10.48 1.18
CA SER A 113 -22.63 -11.70 0.54
C SER A 113 -23.71 -12.76 0.35
N ALA A 114 -24.59 -12.95 1.35
CA ALA A 114 -25.71 -13.88 1.26
C ALA A 114 -26.72 -13.49 0.15
N VAL A 115 -27.01 -12.20 0.02
CA VAL A 115 -27.88 -11.68 -1.05
C VAL A 115 -27.24 -11.90 -2.42
N ILE A 116 -25.96 -11.61 -2.57
CA ILE A 116 -25.24 -11.83 -3.85
C ILE A 116 -25.26 -13.30 -4.23
N GLN A 117 -24.94 -14.21 -3.31
CA GLN A 117 -24.97 -15.65 -3.55
C GLN A 117 -26.38 -16.16 -3.92
N GLN A 118 -27.41 -15.56 -3.36
CA GLN A 118 -28.80 -15.90 -3.71
C GLN A 118 -29.13 -15.43 -5.13
N LEU A 119 -28.69 -14.24 -5.53
CA LEU A 119 -28.88 -13.72 -6.88
C LEU A 119 -28.10 -14.56 -7.92
N GLU A 120 -26.88 -14.98 -7.61
CA GLU A 120 -26.08 -15.86 -8.46
C GLU A 120 -26.75 -17.20 -8.69
N ARG A 121 -27.32 -17.81 -7.64
CA ARG A 121 -28.12 -19.05 -7.78
C ARG A 121 -29.31 -18.88 -8.71
N ILE A 122 -30.06 -17.81 -8.55
CA ILE A 122 -31.24 -17.52 -9.39
C ILE A 122 -30.83 -17.26 -10.86
N ALA A 123 -29.66 -16.62 -11.07
CA ALA A 123 -29.14 -16.35 -12.41
C ALA A 123 -28.55 -17.58 -13.09
N GLY A 124 -27.96 -18.51 -12.32
CA GLY A 124 -27.37 -19.75 -12.82
C GLY A 124 -28.38 -20.86 -13.14
N ASP A 125 -29.61 -20.75 -12.63
CA ASP A 125 -30.71 -21.70 -12.88
C ASP A 125 -31.51 -21.40 -14.18
N ARG A 126 -31.01 -20.48 -15.02
CA ARG A 126 -31.57 -20.14 -16.35
C ARG A 126 -30.68 -20.63 -17.46
#